data_541a32085b95a7d9e99b7bd78ef13623
#
_entry.id   541a32085b95a7d9e99b7bd78ef13623
#
_cell.length_a   1.000
_cell.length_b   1.000
_cell.length_c   1.000
_cell.angle_alpha   90.00
_cell.angle_beta   90.00
_cell.angle_gamma   90.00
#
_symmetry.space_group_name_H-M   'P 1'
#
loop_
_entity.id
_entity.type
_entity.pdbx_description
1 polymer ?
#
loop_
_entity_poly.entity_id
_entity_poly.type
_entity_poly.pdbx_seq_one_letter_code
_entity_poly.pdbx_strand_id
1 'polypeptide(L)' 'MKIIILSIIICSALYDQCQVPYDKSTHFNNWADCMREGTNDTLTLYDIMGDDYINTNKIYIKFACKEKMVELEKRT' A
#
# COMPACT_ATOMS: atom_id res chain seq x y z
N MET A 1 6.95 -15.66 -14.20
CA MET A 1 6.72 -15.71 -12.76
C MET A 1 5.81 -14.58 -12.34
N LYS A 2 4.89 -14.87 -11.48
CA LYS A 2 3.90 -13.88 -11.07
C LYS A 2 4.20 -13.45 -9.64
N ILE A 3 4.23 -12.15 -9.42
CA ILE A 3 4.40 -11.62 -8.08
C ILE A 3 3.24 -10.69 -7.78
N ILE A 4 3.04 -10.43 -6.51
CA ILE A 4 1.99 -9.54 -6.06
C ILE A 4 2.64 -8.38 -5.34
N ILE A 5 2.28 -7.17 -5.73
CA ILE A 5 2.87 -5.96 -5.19
C ILE A 5 1.83 -5.20 -4.38
N LEU A 6 2.22 -4.78 -3.19
CA LEU A 6 1.37 -3.96 -2.33
C LEU A 6 1.65 -2.49 -2.58
N SER A 7 0.61 -1.76 -2.92
CA SER A 7 0.70 -0.33 -3.19
C SER A 7 -0.15 0.41 -2.16
N ILE A 8 0.41 1.45 -1.56
CA ILE A 8 -0.24 2.18 -0.48
C ILE A 8 -0.41 3.64 -0.89
N ILE A 9 -1.59 4.19 -0.64
CA ILE A 9 -1.93 5.56 -0.98
C ILE A 9 -2.48 6.25 0.26
N ILE A 10 -1.91 7.39 0.61
CA ILE A 10 -2.37 8.19 1.74
C ILE A 10 -3.11 9.40 1.20
N CYS A 11 -4.33 9.61 1.66
CA CYS A 11 -5.20 10.65 1.14
C CYS A 11 -5.71 11.54 2.27
N SER A 12 -6.11 12.76 1.91
CA SER A 12 -6.77 13.68 2.81
C SER A 12 -8.12 14.04 2.25
N ALA A 13 -9.18 13.72 2.98
CA ALA A 13 -10.52 14.10 2.55
C ALA A 13 -10.74 15.60 2.69
N LEU A 14 -10.01 16.22 3.61
CA LEU A 14 -10.16 17.67 3.82
C LEU A 14 -9.71 18.45 2.59
N TYR A 15 -8.60 18.04 2.00
CA TYR A 15 -8.05 18.72 0.82
C TYR A 15 -8.41 18.01 -0.47
N ASP A 16 -9.08 16.87 -0.38
CA ASP A 16 -9.45 16.07 -1.54
C ASP A 16 -8.24 15.74 -2.40
N GLN A 17 -7.17 15.33 -1.74
CA GLN A 17 -5.91 15.04 -2.42
C GLN A 17 -5.31 13.77 -1.86
N CYS A 18 -4.56 13.07 -2.70
CA CYS A 18 -3.82 11.89 -2.32
C CYS A 18 -2.36 12.07 -2.66
N GLN A 19 -1.50 11.48 -1.84
CA GLN A 19 -0.09 11.45 -2.17
C GLN A 19 0.14 10.45 -3.28
N VAL A 20 1.31 10.55 -3.91
CA VAL A 20 1.69 9.59 -4.92
C VAL A 20 1.74 8.21 -4.28
N PRO A 21 1.10 7.21 -4.89
CA PRO A 21 1.17 5.86 -4.33
C PRO A 21 2.59 5.37 -4.29
N TYR A 22 2.90 4.58 -3.25
CA TYR A 22 4.20 3.95 -3.25
C TYR A 22 4.03 2.44 -3.15
N ASP A 23 4.90 1.74 -3.83
CA ASP A 23 4.87 0.29 -3.85
C ASP A 23 5.85 -0.23 -2.83
N LYS A 24 5.40 -1.19 -2.05
CA LYS A 24 6.28 -1.80 -1.07
C LYS A 24 7.33 -2.63 -1.80
N SER A 25 8.55 -2.61 -1.30
CA SER A 25 9.63 -3.35 -1.98
C SER A 25 9.50 -4.86 -1.80
N THR A 26 8.79 -5.30 -0.79
CA THR A 26 8.58 -6.73 -0.57
C THR A 26 7.50 -7.24 -1.49
N HIS A 27 7.77 -8.36 -2.14
CA HIS A 27 6.81 -9.00 -3.02
C HIS A 27 6.14 -10.17 -2.30
N PHE A 28 4.95 -10.50 -2.74
CA PHE A 28 4.18 -11.57 -2.11
C PHE A 28 3.90 -12.65 -3.13
N ASN A 29 3.78 -13.87 -2.65
CA ASN A 29 3.50 -15.00 -3.51
C ASN A 29 2.03 -15.36 -3.57
N ASN A 30 1.24 -14.87 -2.63
CA ASN A 30 -0.19 -15.11 -2.70
C ASN A 30 -0.94 -13.86 -2.27
N TRP A 31 -2.17 -13.81 -2.72
CA TRP A 31 -3.02 -12.64 -2.52
C TRP A 31 -3.35 -12.40 -1.06
N ALA A 32 -3.62 -13.48 -0.34
CA ALA A 32 -4.03 -13.34 1.06
C ALA A 32 -2.95 -12.70 1.90
N ASP A 33 -1.68 -13.07 1.66
CA ASP A 33 -0.59 -12.47 2.40
C ASP A 33 -0.46 -11.00 2.12
N CYS A 34 -0.63 -10.61 0.85
CA CYS A 34 -0.59 -9.20 0.48
C CYS A 34 -1.70 -8.43 1.18
N MET A 35 -2.91 -8.99 1.22
CA MET A 35 -4.03 -8.31 1.85
C MET A 35 -3.82 -8.15 3.34
N ARG A 36 -3.28 -9.16 3.99
CA ARG A 36 -3.01 -9.07 5.43
C ARG A 36 -1.96 -8.02 5.72
N GLU A 37 -0.91 -8.03 4.92
CA GLU A 37 0.16 -7.05 5.11
C GLU A 37 -0.36 -5.64 4.86
N GLY A 38 -1.18 -5.46 3.85
CA GLY A 38 -1.77 -4.15 3.56
C GLY A 38 -2.60 -3.64 4.73
N THR A 39 -3.39 -4.51 5.32
CA THR A 39 -4.20 -4.15 6.47
C THR A 39 -3.32 -3.78 7.66
N ASN A 40 -2.29 -4.58 7.93
CA ASN A 40 -1.39 -4.32 9.04
C ASN A 40 -0.61 -3.04 8.84
N ASP A 41 -0.12 -2.80 7.63
CA ASP A 41 0.62 -1.58 7.34
C ASP A 41 -0.27 -0.35 7.48
N THR A 42 -1.53 -0.47 7.07
CA THR A 42 -2.46 0.64 7.20
C THR A 42 -2.67 1.00 8.67
N LEU A 43 -2.88 0.00 9.52
CA LEU A 43 -3.04 0.25 10.95
C LEU A 43 -1.78 0.87 11.55
N THR A 44 -0.62 0.36 11.17
CA THR A 44 0.64 0.88 11.67
C THR A 44 0.83 2.34 11.28
N LEU A 45 0.48 2.69 10.04
CA LEU A 45 0.61 4.06 9.59
C LEU A 45 -0.33 4.99 10.35
N TYR A 46 -1.56 4.55 10.62
CA TYR A 46 -2.47 5.35 11.43
C TYR A 46 -1.90 5.58 12.83
N ASP A 47 -1.31 4.54 13.42
CA ASP A 47 -0.72 4.69 14.74
C ASP A 47 0.46 5.66 14.75
N ILE A 48 1.28 5.61 13.71
CA ILE A 48 2.44 6.49 13.62
C ILE A 48 1.99 7.94 13.45
N MET A 49 0.97 8.18 12.63
CA MET A 49 0.49 9.54 12.40
C MET A 49 -0.20 10.13 13.63
N GLY A 50 -0.91 9.31 14.38
CA GLY A 50 -1.61 9.76 15.56
C GLY A 50 -2.99 10.34 15.25
N ASP A 51 -3.86 10.29 16.26
CA ASP A 51 -5.25 10.66 16.08
C ASP A 51 -5.42 12.13 15.73
N ASP A 52 -4.62 13.00 16.34
CA ASP A 52 -4.76 14.44 16.10
C ASP A 52 -4.51 14.77 14.64
N TYR A 53 -3.45 14.22 14.09
CA TYR A 53 -3.11 14.47 12.70
C TYR A 53 -4.19 13.92 11.77
N ILE A 54 -4.63 12.69 12.06
CA ILE A 54 -5.64 12.03 11.24
C ILE A 54 -6.94 12.82 11.26
N ASN A 55 -7.37 13.23 12.46
CA ASN A 55 -8.64 13.94 12.62
C ASN A 55 -8.59 15.33 12.01
N THR A 56 -7.47 16.02 12.16
CA THR A 56 -7.35 17.38 11.66
C THR A 56 -7.35 17.42 10.13
N ASN A 57 -6.67 16.47 9.51
CA ASN A 57 -6.52 16.44 8.06
C ASN A 57 -7.46 15.49 7.37
N LYS A 58 -8.29 14.78 8.14
CA LYS A 58 -9.22 13.79 7.60
C LYS A 58 -8.48 12.78 6.72
N ILE A 59 -7.46 12.19 7.33
CA ILE A 59 -6.60 11.25 6.60
C ILE A 59 -7.29 9.91 6.45
N TYR A 60 -7.15 9.31 5.29
CA TYR A 60 -7.53 7.92 5.09
C TYR A 60 -6.47 7.27 4.19
N ILE A 61 -6.29 5.99 4.39
CA ILE A 61 -5.26 5.25 3.69
C ILE A 61 -5.93 4.14 2.92
N LYS A 62 -5.54 4.01 1.65
CA LYS A 62 -6.01 2.91 0.81
C LYS A 62 -4.81 2.07 0.43
N PHE A 63 -5.06 0.80 0.18
CA PHE A 63 -4.01 -0.04 -0.35
C PHE A 63 -4.61 -0.95 -1.40
N ALA A 64 -3.76 -1.44 -2.26
CA ALA A 64 -4.18 -2.36 -3.31
C ALA A 64 -3.10 -3.38 -3.53
N CYS A 65 -3.50 -4.60 -3.85
CA CYS A 65 -2.59 -5.64 -4.24
C CYS A 65 -2.72 -5.82 -5.74
N LYS A 66 -1.59 -5.78 -6.44
CA LYS A 66 -1.57 -5.89 -7.89
C LYS A 66 -0.69 -7.06 -8.30
N GLU A 67 -1.20 -7.85 -9.23
CA GLU A 67 -0.40 -8.92 -9.79
C GLU A 67 0.44 -8.40 -10.94
N LYS A 68 1.66 -8.85 -11.00
CA LYS A 68 2.57 -8.43 -12.03
C LYS A 68 3.34 -9.64 -12.52
N MET A 69 3.42 -9.78 -13.84
CA MET A 69 4.25 -10.82 -14.43
C MET A 69 5.66 -10.31 -14.52
N VAL A 70 6.57 -11.12 -14.03
CA VAL A 70 7.99 -10.80 -14.10
C VAL A 70 8.64 -11.86 -14.96
N GLU A 71 9.23 -11.45 -16.09
CA GLU A 71 9.92 -12.39 -16.89
C GLU A 71 11.25 -12.68 -16.31
N LEU A 72 11.54 -13.95 -16.23
CA LEU A 72 12.88 -14.33 -15.88
C LEU A 72 13.76 -13.99 -17.03
N GLU A 73 14.83 -13.36 -16.74
CA GLU A 73 15.69 -12.96 -17.76
C GLU A 73 16.34 -14.06 -18.37
N LYS A 74 16.27 -14.29 -19.51
CA LYS A 74 16.87 -15.32 -20.12
C LYS A 74 17.80 -14.86 -21.01
N ARG A 75 18.42 -14.93 -21.00
CA ARG A 75 19.08 -14.41 -21.78
C ARG A 75 19.34 -14.80 -22.69
N THR A 76 19.19 -14.67 -22.93
CA THR A 76 19.23 -14.92 -24.02
C THR A 76 20.04 -14.85 -24.48
#